data_aadd41aa2118734c0c2c0a2e21feef91
#
_entry.id   aadd41aa2118734c0c2c0a2e21feef91
#
_cell.length_a   1.000
_cell.length_b   1.000
_cell.length_c   1.000
_cell.angle_alpha   90.00
_cell.angle_beta   90.00
_cell.angle_gamma   90.00
#
_symmetry.space_group_name_H-M   'P 1'
#
loop_
_entity.id
_entity.type
_entity.pdbx_description
1 polymer ?
#
loop_
_entity_poly.entity_id
_entity_poly.type
_entity_poly.pdbx_seq_one_letter_code
_entity_poly.pdbx_strand_id
1 'polypeptide(L)'
;KHAVGVEYDRRREVSVREVMAEPVLVPSSVELDPLLTELRKVGLQIAVVVDEFGSFDGIVTLEDLVEEIVGEVRDEHDPHEEPVRSIADRVWGLSGLLRPDEIGDQIGIFLPENEDYETVAGLIAMALGRVPGRGDSVTVRAIDDQRRNLVLDLSVLRMDGLRIDRVRLEVVKEAEEDEDDS
;
A
#
# COMPACT_ATOMS: atom_id res chain seq x y z
N LYS A 1 -14.50 -22.66 7.61
CA LYS A 1 -14.47 -23.98 8.32
C LYS A 1 -15.46 -24.98 7.74
N HIS A 2 -16.68 -24.56 7.34
CA HIS A 2 -17.73 -25.48 6.88
C HIS A 2 -17.44 -26.12 5.53
N ALA A 3 -16.76 -25.42 4.61
CA ALA A 3 -16.37 -25.97 3.31
C ALA A 3 -15.37 -27.14 3.41
N VAL A 4 -14.59 -27.21 4.49
CA VAL A 4 -13.64 -28.32 4.73
C VAL A 4 -14.36 -29.62 5.09
N GLY A 5 -15.57 -29.53 5.67
CA GLY A 5 -16.41 -30.69 6.00
C GLY A 5 -17.09 -31.32 4.80
N VAL A 6 -17.03 -30.71 3.61
CA VAL A 6 -17.61 -31.29 2.39
C VAL A 6 -16.64 -32.29 1.78
N GLU A 7 -17.07 -33.54 1.57
CA GLU A 7 -16.26 -34.55 0.90
C GLU A 7 -15.79 -34.09 -0.47
N TYR A 8 -14.55 -34.42 -0.84
CA TYR A 8 -13.87 -33.90 -2.03
C TYR A 8 -14.71 -34.09 -3.31
N ASP A 9 -15.32 -35.27 -3.47
CA ASP A 9 -16.10 -35.64 -4.66
C ASP A 9 -17.42 -34.84 -4.76
N ARG A 10 -17.97 -34.42 -3.62
CA ARG A 10 -19.21 -33.63 -3.54
C ARG A 10 -19.02 -32.14 -3.64
N ARG A 11 -17.80 -31.64 -3.62
CA ARG A 11 -17.51 -30.20 -3.65
C ARG A 11 -17.96 -29.49 -4.94
N ARG A 12 -18.13 -30.23 -6.02
CA ARG A 12 -18.64 -29.68 -7.29
C ARG A 12 -20.16 -29.56 -7.32
N GLU A 13 -20.87 -30.27 -6.46
CA GLU A 13 -22.32 -30.35 -6.41
C GLU A 13 -22.93 -29.48 -5.32
N VAL A 14 -22.18 -29.22 -4.25
CA VAL A 14 -22.63 -28.43 -3.11
C VAL A 14 -22.42 -26.94 -3.39
N SER A 15 -23.51 -26.18 -3.34
CA SER A 15 -23.49 -24.74 -3.50
C SER A 15 -22.76 -24.06 -2.34
N VAL A 16 -22.01 -22.99 -2.61
CA VAL A 16 -21.42 -22.15 -1.56
C VAL A 16 -22.47 -21.66 -0.58
N ARG A 17 -23.70 -21.39 -1.05
CA ARG A 17 -24.82 -20.95 -0.21
C ARG A 17 -25.20 -21.97 0.86
N GLU A 18 -24.98 -23.27 0.62
CA GLU A 18 -25.32 -24.35 1.57
C GLU A 18 -24.28 -24.47 2.71
N VAL A 19 -23.08 -23.98 2.48
CA VAL A 19 -21.92 -24.11 3.41
C VAL A 19 -21.47 -22.78 3.99
N MET A 20 -21.97 -21.65 3.48
CA MET A 20 -21.64 -20.33 4.01
C MET A 20 -22.31 -20.10 5.37
N ALA A 21 -21.65 -19.34 6.23
CA ALA A 21 -22.27 -18.79 7.42
C ALA A 21 -23.17 -17.62 7.03
N GLU A 22 -24.19 -17.37 7.85
CA GLU A 22 -25.03 -16.19 7.69
C GLU A 22 -24.19 -14.93 7.94
N PRO A 23 -24.16 -13.96 7.01
CA PRO A 23 -23.35 -12.77 7.17
C PRO A 23 -23.90 -11.86 8.27
N VAL A 24 -23.03 -11.21 9.01
CA VAL A 24 -23.42 -10.09 9.87
C VAL A 24 -23.58 -8.87 8.97
N LEU A 25 -24.79 -8.28 8.99
CA LEU A 25 -25.09 -7.05 8.26
C LEU A 25 -25.06 -5.88 9.25
N VAL A 26 -24.31 -4.83 8.91
CA VAL A 26 -24.17 -3.64 9.74
C VAL A 26 -24.39 -2.37 8.90
N PRO A 27 -25.02 -1.34 9.46
CA PRO A 27 -25.15 -0.07 8.76
C PRO A 27 -23.79 0.64 8.68
N SER A 28 -23.58 1.44 7.63
CA SER A 28 -22.37 2.25 7.45
C SER A 28 -22.14 3.27 8.60
N SER A 29 -23.19 3.59 9.37
CA SER A 29 -23.12 4.48 10.52
C SER A 29 -22.80 3.79 11.85
N VAL A 30 -22.52 2.48 11.88
CA VAL A 30 -22.20 1.77 13.12
C VAL A 30 -20.87 2.24 13.68
N GLU A 31 -20.83 2.44 15.01
CA GLU A 31 -19.59 2.78 15.71
C GLU A 31 -18.69 1.54 15.90
N LEU A 32 -17.36 1.76 16.04
CA LEU A 32 -16.36 0.68 16.10
C LEU A 32 -16.56 -0.25 17.30
N ASP A 33 -16.78 0.26 18.51
CA ASP A 33 -16.92 -0.54 19.72
C ASP A 33 -18.12 -1.51 19.71
N PRO A 34 -19.34 -1.07 19.32
CA PRO A 34 -20.46 -1.97 19.11
C PRO A 34 -20.18 -3.04 18.06
N LEU A 35 -19.57 -2.67 16.94
CA LEU A 35 -19.25 -3.60 15.85
C LEU A 35 -18.22 -4.66 16.30
N LEU A 36 -17.15 -4.24 16.97
CA LEU A 36 -16.13 -5.12 17.53
C LEU A 36 -16.76 -6.15 18.50
N THR A 37 -17.66 -5.68 19.36
CA THR A 37 -18.36 -6.52 20.32
C THR A 37 -19.24 -7.55 19.62
N GLU A 38 -19.97 -7.16 18.58
CA GLU A 38 -20.86 -8.04 17.82
C GLU A 38 -20.08 -9.10 17.05
N LEU A 39 -19.00 -8.74 16.34
CA LEU A 39 -18.16 -9.68 15.61
C LEU A 39 -17.53 -10.73 16.54
N ARG A 40 -17.05 -10.29 17.71
CA ARG A 40 -16.49 -11.22 18.73
C ARG A 40 -17.54 -12.19 19.27
N LYS A 41 -18.75 -11.70 19.53
CA LYS A 41 -19.86 -12.52 20.06
C LYS A 41 -20.30 -13.62 19.09
N VAL A 42 -20.38 -13.28 17.80
CA VAL A 42 -20.75 -14.22 16.74
C VAL A 42 -19.59 -15.13 16.32
N GLY A 43 -18.34 -14.75 16.66
CA GLY A 43 -17.13 -15.48 16.27
C GLY A 43 -16.82 -15.38 14.78
N LEU A 44 -17.30 -14.33 14.13
CA LEU A 44 -17.00 -13.99 12.74
C LEU A 44 -15.93 -12.92 12.68
N GLN A 45 -15.14 -12.97 11.61
CA GLN A 45 -14.04 -12.03 11.38
C GLN A 45 -14.39 -10.98 10.33
N ILE A 46 -15.59 -11.04 9.75
CA ILE A 46 -16.03 -10.18 8.65
C ILE A 46 -17.51 -9.82 8.79
N ALA A 47 -17.85 -8.58 8.50
CA ALA A 47 -19.22 -8.10 8.35
C ALA A 47 -19.41 -7.44 6.97
N VAL A 48 -20.65 -7.42 6.52
CA VAL A 48 -21.10 -6.74 5.31
C VAL A 48 -21.71 -5.41 5.72
N VAL A 49 -21.20 -4.33 5.16
CA VAL A 49 -21.71 -2.97 5.39
C VAL A 49 -22.82 -2.68 4.38
N VAL A 50 -23.91 -2.12 4.88
CA VAL A 50 -25.06 -1.73 4.05
C VAL A 50 -25.38 -0.26 4.26
N ASP A 51 -25.83 0.40 3.20
CA ASP A 51 -26.29 1.79 3.24
C ASP A 51 -27.71 1.89 3.85
N GLU A 52 -28.25 3.11 3.94
CA GLU A 52 -29.58 3.41 4.46
C GLU A 52 -30.72 2.83 3.60
N PHE A 53 -30.43 2.39 2.38
CA PHE A 53 -31.37 1.76 1.47
C PHE A 53 -31.28 0.21 1.51
N GLY A 54 -30.36 -0.34 2.32
CA GLY A 54 -30.07 -1.76 2.41
C GLY A 54 -29.22 -2.29 1.27
N SER A 55 -28.60 -1.43 0.48
CA SER A 55 -27.69 -1.81 -0.60
C SER A 55 -26.31 -2.13 -0.04
N PHE A 56 -25.58 -3.01 -0.73
CA PHE A 56 -24.20 -3.34 -0.39
C PHE A 56 -23.30 -2.11 -0.55
N ASP A 57 -22.64 -1.73 0.53
CA ASP A 57 -21.69 -0.60 0.57
C ASP A 57 -20.23 -1.08 0.66
N GLY A 58 -19.99 -2.17 1.40
CA GLY A 58 -18.66 -2.72 1.53
C GLY A 58 -18.58 -3.90 2.49
N ILE A 59 -17.38 -4.25 2.84
CA ILE A 59 -17.08 -5.22 3.90
C ILE A 59 -16.13 -4.59 4.91
N VAL A 60 -16.20 -5.04 6.15
CA VAL A 60 -15.26 -4.67 7.22
C VAL A 60 -14.81 -5.93 7.94
N THR A 61 -13.53 -6.03 8.24
CA THR A 61 -12.95 -7.17 8.95
C THR A 61 -12.66 -6.83 10.41
N LEU A 62 -12.44 -7.86 11.22
CA LEU A 62 -12.00 -7.67 12.60
C LEU A 62 -10.61 -7.04 12.66
N GLU A 63 -9.76 -7.36 11.69
CA GLU A 63 -8.43 -6.79 11.52
C GLU A 63 -8.51 -5.28 11.28
N ASP A 64 -9.38 -4.82 10.37
CA ASP A 64 -9.60 -3.39 10.09
C ASP A 64 -10.02 -2.63 11.36
N LEU A 65 -10.93 -3.22 12.15
CA LEU A 65 -11.39 -2.61 13.41
C LEU A 65 -10.28 -2.53 14.46
N VAL A 66 -9.45 -3.57 14.55
CA VAL A 66 -8.31 -3.58 15.48
C VAL A 66 -7.27 -2.56 15.03
N GLU A 67 -6.99 -2.47 13.73
CA GLU A 67 -6.08 -1.49 13.17
C GLU A 67 -6.52 -0.06 13.47
N GLU A 68 -7.83 0.25 13.32
CA GLU A 68 -8.36 1.58 13.62
C GLU A 68 -8.33 1.94 15.12
N ILE A 69 -8.53 0.95 16.02
CA ILE A 69 -8.51 1.18 17.47
C ILE A 69 -7.08 1.28 18.02
N VAL A 70 -6.18 0.44 17.53
CA VAL A 70 -4.79 0.34 18.02
C VAL A 70 -3.87 1.30 17.26
N GLY A 71 -4.33 1.84 16.12
CA GLY A 71 -3.50 2.43 15.09
C GLY A 71 -2.73 1.33 14.36
N GLU A 72 -1.92 1.68 13.39
CA GLU A 72 -0.95 0.72 12.85
C GLU A 72 -0.22 0.09 14.03
N VAL A 73 -0.40 -1.21 14.27
CA VAL A 73 0.44 -1.99 15.18
C VAL A 73 1.81 -2.03 14.53
N ARG A 74 2.55 -0.94 14.69
CA ARG A 74 3.98 -0.96 14.45
C ARG A 74 4.50 -1.93 15.48
N ASP A 75 4.97 -3.08 15.03
CA ASP A 75 5.64 -4.05 15.86
C ASP A 75 6.74 -3.28 16.60
N GLU A 76 6.68 -3.23 17.97
CA GLU A 76 7.70 -2.58 18.79
C GLU A 76 9.09 -3.20 18.57
N HIS A 77 9.15 -4.27 17.79
CA HIS A 77 10.35 -4.97 17.34
C HIS A 77 10.74 -4.73 15.89
N ASP A 78 9.95 -3.95 15.12
CA ASP A 78 10.47 -3.43 13.86
C ASP A 78 11.48 -2.34 14.23
N PRO A 79 12.79 -2.56 14.03
CA PRO A 79 13.78 -1.52 14.24
C PRO A 79 13.30 -0.35 13.38
N HIS A 80 13.18 0.83 13.99
CA HIS A 80 12.80 2.07 13.30
C HIS A 80 13.66 2.21 12.04
N GLU A 81 13.21 1.60 10.96
CA GLU A 81 13.82 1.84 9.67
C GLU A 81 13.47 3.28 9.33
N GLU A 82 14.48 4.13 9.42
CA GLU A 82 14.34 5.54 9.05
C GLU A 82 13.60 5.65 7.71
N PRO A 83 12.63 6.57 7.57
CA PRO A 83 11.91 6.75 6.32
C PRO A 83 12.84 6.94 5.12
N VAL A 84 13.98 7.60 5.35
CA VAL A 84 15.08 7.75 4.40
C VAL A 84 16.37 7.31 5.08
N ARG A 85 17.09 6.38 4.47
CA ARG A 85 18.37 5.89 4.96
C ARG A 85 19.41 5.96 3.85
N SER A 86 20.55 6.59 4.10
CA SER A 86 21.70 6.52 3.20
C SER A 86 22.27 5.09 3.18
N ILE A 87 22.40 4.50 2.00
CA ILE A 87 22.98 3.14 1.80
C ILE A 87 24.43 3.26 1.32
N ALA A 88 24.67 4.17 0.37
CA ALA A 88 25.98 4.43 -0.21
C ALA A 88 26.01 5.87 -0.74
N ASP A 89 27.13 6.28 -1.31
CA ASP A 89 27.21 7.56 -2.02
C ASP A 89 26.18 7.57 -3.15
N ARG A 90 25.32 8.61 -3.17
CA ARG A 90 24.24 8.82 -4.14
C ARG A 90 23.19 7.66 -4.19
N VAL A 91 23.05 6.89 -3.10
CA VAL A 91 22.11 5.78 -2.98
C VAL A 91 21.41 5.81 -1.64
N TRP A 92 20.07 5.80 -1.67
CA TRP A 92 19.22 5.82 -0.48
C TRP A 92 18.20 4.70 -0.50
N GLY A 93 17.85 4.22 0.68
CA GLY A 93 16.69 3.38 0.93
C GLY A 93 15.55 4.26 1.44
N LEU A 94 14.41 4.18 0.80
CA LEU A 94 13.23 5.00 1.07
C LEU A 94 12.06 4.13 1.50
N SER A 95 11.19 4.65 2.37
CA SER A 95 9.85 4.09 2.54
C SER A 95 9.05 4.34 1.26
N GLY A 96 8.33 3.33 0.78
CA GLY A 96 7.42 3.49 -0.37
C GLY A 96 6.27 4.47 -0.11
N LEU A 97 5.98 4.76 1.16
CA LEU A 97 4.92 5.69 1.59
C LEU A 97 5.35 7.16 1.61
N LEU A 98 6.66 7.44 1.45
CA LEU A 98 7.12 8.82 1.39
C LEU A 98 6.54 9.56 0.19
N ARG A 99 6.23 10.81 0.42
CA ARG A 99 5.82 11.73 -0.63
C ARG A 99 7.05 12.32 -1.33
N PRO A 100 6.94 12.69 -2.62
CA PRO A 100 8.03 13.33 -3.36
C PRO A 100 8.62 14.58 -2.68
N ASP A 101 7.78 15.45 -2.10
CA ASP A 101 8.19 16.63 -1.36
C ASP A 101 9.00 16.29 -0.10
N GLU A 102 8.58 15.27 0.68
CA GLU A 102 9.30 14.84 1.88
C GLU A 102 10.72 14.32 1.57
N ILE A 103 10.92 13.72 0.39
CA ILE A 103 12.25 13.29 -0.07
C ILE A 103 13.11 14.51 -0.39
N GLY A 104 12.55 15.50 -1.09
CA GLY A 104 13.23 16.77 -1.37
C GLY A 104 13.75 17.42 -0.11
N ASP A 105 12.93 17.49 0.93
CA ASP A 105 13.29 18.08 2.22
C ASP A 105 14.41 17.32 2.95
N GLN A 106 14.48 15.99 2.78
CA GLN A 106 15.43 15.14 3.52
C GLN A 106 16.78 14.96 2.82
N ILE A 107 16.79 14.84 1.50
CA ILE A 107 18.02 14.53 0.74
C ILE A 107 18.33 15.52 -0.38
N GLY A 108 17.53 16.56 -0.55
CA GLY A 108 17.76 17.59 -1.58
C GLY A 108 17.53 17.10 -3.02
N ILE A 109 16.74 16.03 -3.21
CA ILE A 109 16.37 15.47 -4.51
C ILE A 109 14.86 15.57 -4.67
N PHE A 110 14.40 16.38 -5.60
CA PHE A 110 12.98 16.64 -5.85
C PHE A 110 12.49 15.76 -7.00
N LEU A 111 11.68 14.77 -6.67
CA LEU A 111 11.01 13.91 -7.61
C LEU A 111 9.86 14.66 -8.30
N PRO A 112 9.46 14.26 -9.51
CA PRO A 112 8.27 14.84 -10.14
C PRO A 112 7.03 14.58 -9.29
N GLU A 113 6.15 15.57 -9.24
CA GLU A 113 4.83 15.50 -8.62
C GLU A 113 3.76 15.41 -9.69
N ASN A 114 2.69 14.66 -9.42
CA ASN A 114 1.56 14.50 -10.33
C ASN A 114 0.29 14.25 -9.51
N GLU A 115 -0.87 14.63 -10.04
CA GLU A 115 -2.18 14.39 -9.42
C GLU A 115 -2.56 12.89 -9.36
N ASP A 116 -1.92 12.05 -10.17
CA ASP A 116 -2.20 10.62 -10.25
C ASP A 116 -1.51 9.78 -9.16
N TYR A 117 -0.62 10.36 -8.37
CA TYR A 117 0.05 9.67 -7.25
C TYR A 117 0.47 10.63 -6.15
N GLU A 118 0.46 10.15 -4.91
CA GLU A 118 0.87 10.92 -3.73
C GLU A 118 2.20 10.43 -3.13
N THR A 119 2.63 9.20 -3.49
CA THR A 119 3.79 8.55 -2.87
C THR A 119 4.77 8.03 -3.91
N VAL A 120 6.00 7.73 -3.49
CA VAL A 120 7.02 7.08 -4.35
C VAL A 120 6.54 5.73 -4.87
N ALA A 121 5.80 4.97 -4.04
CA ALA A 121 5.19 3.72 -4.49
C ALA A 121 4.18 3.95 -5.62
N GLY A 122 3.37 5.00 -5.52
CA GLY A 122 2.42 5.40 -6.56
C GLY A 122 3.12 5.82 -7.85
N LEU A 123 4.19 6.64 -7.75
CA LEU A 123 5.02 7.02 -8.89
C LEU A 123 5.56 5.80 -9.64
N ILE A 124 6.12 4.82 -8.92
CA ILE A 124 6.65 3.58 -9.52
C ILE A 124 5.54 2.78 -10.19
N ALA A 125 4.39 2.61 -9.52
CA ALA A 125 3.26 1.87 -10.06
C ALA A 125 2.70 2.51 -11.34
N MET A 126 2.57 3.85 -11.34
CA MET A 126 2.14 4.61 -12.51
C MET A 126 3.14 4.47 -13.67
N ALA A 127 4.43 4.62 -13.40
CA ALA A 127 5.48 4.52 -14.42
C ALA A 127 5.57 3.10 -15.04
N LEU A 128 5.31 2.05 -14.25
CA LEU A 128 5.25 0.67 -14.72
C LEU A 128 3.95 0.34 -15.47
N GLY A 129 2.86 1.05 -15.20
CA GLY A 129 1.53 0.77 -15.76
C GLY A 129 0.94 -0.59 -15.33
N ARG A 130 1.44 -1.19 -14.24
CA ARG A 130 1.00 -2.47 -13.67
C ARG A 130 1.29 -2.54 -12.19
N VAL A 131 0.75 -3.55 -11.51
CA VAL A 131 1.11 -3.83 -10.12
C VAL A 131 2.60 -4.17 -10.02
N PRO A 132 3.37 -3.42 -9.21
CA PRO A 132 4.80 -3.66 -9.05
C PRO A 132 5.11 -4.96 -8.32
N GLY A 133 6.33 -5.47 -8.51
CA GLY A 133 6.89 -6.58 -7.76
C GLY A 133 8.31 -6.28 -7.29
N ARG A 134 8.83 -7.09 -6.37
CA ARG A 134 10.22 -6.97 -5.91
C ARG A 134 11.18 -7.10 -7.09
N GLY A 135 12.13 -6.17 -7.20
CA GLY A 135 13.14 -6.11 -8.25
C GLY A 135 12.70 -5.32 -9.49
N ASP A 136 11.45 -4.85 -9.56
CA ASP A 136 11.06 -3.90 -10.60
C ASP A 136 11.77 -2.57 -10.39
N SER A 137 12.09 -1.89 -11.48
CA SER A 137 12.68 -0.55 -11.45
C SER A 137 12.11 0.35 -12.52
N VAL A 138 12.19 1.66 -12.27
CA VAL A 138 11.82 2.72 -13.19
C VAL A 138 12.87 3.81 -13.18
N THR A 139 13.13 4.39 -14.34
CA THR A 139 14.00 5.56 -14.46
C THR A 139 13.15 6.81 -14.48
N VAL A 140 13.46 7.76 -13.61
CA VAL A 140 12.76 9.05 -13.52
C VAL A 140 13.73 10.22 -13.62
N ARG A 141 13.25 11.35 -14.15
CA ARG A 141 13.97 12.61 -14.09
C ARG A 141 13.61 13.34 -12.81
N ALA A 142 14.58 13.96 -12.18
CA ALA A 142 14.44 14.75 -10.94
C ALA A 142 15.33 15.98 -11.02
N ILE A 143 15.22 16.85 -10.05
CA ILE A 143 16.11 17.98 -9.87
C ILE A 143 16.71 17.96 -8.46
N ASP A 144 17.93 18.48 -8.31
CA ASP A 144 18.50 18.68 -6.99
C ASP A 144 18.22 20.10 -6.43
N ASP A 145 18.73 20.40 -5.24
CA ASP A 145 18.62 21.68 -4.56
C ASP A 145 19.31 22.82 -5.33
N GLN A 146 20.26 22.50 -6.22
CA GLN A 146 20.94 23.44 -7.10
C GLN A 146 20.26 23.57 -8.48
N ARG A 147 19.07 22.96 -8.65
CA ARG A 147 18.31 22.89 -9.91
C ARG A 147 19.03 22.15 -11.05
N ARG A 148 19.98 21.28 -10.74
CA ARG A 148 20.60 20.42 -11.76
C ARG A 148 19.68 19.23 -12.05
N ASN A 149 19.57 18.92 -13.32
CA ASN A 149 18.79 17.78 -13.77
C ASN A 149 19.48 16.46 -13.40
N LEU A 150 18.74 15.55 -12.80
CA LEU A 150 19.21 14.23 -12.41
C LEU A 150 18.41 13.13 -13.12
N VAL A 151 19.06 12.02 -13.36
CA VAL A 151 18.42 10.77 -13.77
C VAL A 151 18.56 9.79 -12.62
N LEU A 152 17.44 9.32 -12.12
CA LEU A 152 17.35 8.41 -10.99
C LEU A 152 16.85 7.05 -11.44
N ASP A 153 17.35 5.99 -10.81
CA ASP A 153 16.73 4.66 -10.81
C ASP A 153 16.02 4.43 -9.48
N LEU A 154 14.72 4.14 -9.56
CA LEU A 154 13.91 3.74 -8.41
C LEU A 154 13.62 2.27 -8.52
N SER A 155 14.16 1.44 -7.63
CA SER A 155 13.99 0.00 -7.63
C SER A 155 13.29 -0.52 -6.38
N VAL A 156 12.35 -1.46 -6.55
CA VAL A 156 11.56 -2.06 -5.47
C VAL A 156 12.41 -3.08 -4.71
N LEU A 157 12.76 -2.76 -3.46
CA LEU A 157 13.54 -3.65 -2.58
C LEU A 157 12.65 -4.64 -1.84
N ARG A 158 11.51 -4.17 -1.31
CA ARG A 158 10.61 -4.97 -0.48
C ARG A 158 9.16 -4.63 -0.80
N MET A 159 8.32 -5.67 -0.79
CA MET A 159 6.87 -5.56 -0.87
C MET A 159 6.27 -5.98 0.47
N ASP A 160 5.15 -5.36 0.82
CA ASP A 160 4.24 -5.78 1.86
C ASP A 160 2.89 -6.08 1.19
N GLY A 161 2.61 -7.36 0.98
CA GLY A 161 1.49 -7.79 0.15
C GLY A 161 1.62 -7.24 -1.29
N LEU A 162 0.67 -6.39 -1.69
CA LEU A 162 0.66 -5.71 -3.00
C LEU A 162 1.24 -4.29 -2.94
N ARG A 163 1.61 -3.81 -1.75
CA ARG A 163 2.15 -2.48 -1.52
C ARG A 163 3.68 -2.51 -1.60
N ILE A 164 4.27 -1.50 -2.24
CA ILE A 164 5.71 -1.27 -2.14
C ILE A 164 6.03 -0.73 -0.76
N ASP A 165 6.84 -1.45 0.00
CA ASP A 165 7.28 -1.08 1.33
C ASP A 165 8.62 -0.34 1.31
N ARG A 166 9.60 -0.84 0.55
CA ARG A 166 10.93 -0.23 0.45
C ARG A 166 11.38 -0.06 -0.99
N VAL A 167 11.95 1.11 -1.25
CA VAL A 167 12.49 1.53 -2.55
C VAL A 167 13.96 1.90 -2.39
N ARG A 168 14.78 1.51 -3.36
CA ARG A 168 16.14 2.04 -3.53
C ARG A 168 16.09 3.16 -4.55
N LEU A 169 16.57 4.32 -4.16
CA LEU A 169 16.80 5.44 -5.04
C LEU A 169 18.32 5.53 -5.32
N GLU A 170 18.70 5.57 -6.58
CA GLU A 170 20.07 5.78 -7.02
C GLU A 170 20.14 6.90 -8.05
N VAL A 171 21.08 7.83 -7.86
CA VAL A 171 21.38 8.83 -8.88
C VAL A 171 22.31 8.20 -9.91
N VAL A 172 21.79 7.93 -11.09
CA VAL A 172 22.53 7.24 -12.18
C VAL A 172 23.48 8.21 -12.89
N LYS A 173 22.98 9.42 -13.19
CA LYS A 173 23.76 10.47 -13.84
C LYS A 173 23.14 11.85 -13.62
N GLU A 174 23.93 12.90 -13.79
CA GLU A 174 23.43 14.24 -14.03
C GLU A 174 22.99 14.31 -15.50
N ALA A 175 21.74 14.73 -15.75
CA ALA A 175 21.29 14.93 -17.13
C ALA A 175 21.99 16.20 -17.66
N GLU A 176 22.61 16.10 -18.82
CA GLU A 176 23.07 17.26 -19.57
C GLU A 176 21.83 18.12 -19.90
N GLU A 177 21.98 19.45 -19.80
CA GLU A 177 20.95 20.38 -20.27
C GLU A 177 20.72 20.05 -21.76
N ASP A 178 19.48 19.67 -22.11
CA ASP A 178 19.07 19.64 -23.51
C ASP A 178 19.25 21.08 -24.01
N GLU A 179 20.29 21.36 -24.81
CA GLU A 179 20.40 22.60 -25.57
C GLU A 179 19.15 22.66 -26.46
N ASP A 180 18.19 23.45 -26.01
CA ASP A 180 16.96 23.73 -26.72
C ASP A 180 17.37 24.43 -28.03
N ASP A 181 17.27 23.68 -29.13
CA ASP A 181 17.60 24.13 -30.47
C ASP A 181 16.59 25.22 -30.88
N SER A 182 17.13 26.41 -31.06
CA SER A 182 16.45 27.68 -31.37
C SER A 182 15.66 27.64 -32.68
#